data_7044afd161caf2f85a2c4cdaf08d5f85
#
_entry.id   7044afd161caf2f85a2c4cdaf08d5f85
#
_cell.length_a   1.000
_cell.length_b   1.000
_cell.length_c   1.000
_cell.angle_alpha   90.00
_cell.angle_beta   90.00
_cell.angle_gamma   90.00
#
_symmetry.space_group_name_H-M   'P 1'
#
loop_
_entity.id
_entity.type
_entity.pdbx_description
1 polymer ?
#
loop_
_entity_poly.entity_id
_entity_poly.type
_entity_poly.pdbx_seq_one_letter_code
_entity_poly.pdbx_strand_id
1 'polypeptide(L)'
;MQKEQPLISIIILNYNSGELLLDCVESIKNTDYENYEIIVVDNASKDSSHKECKKKFPEIELIENDRNLGYCEGNNVGIRNVKGEFVVVLNPDTLVDPNWLKELLKGYHKFGDGIYQPKFLTTNNHKILQSTGNMIQLFGFGFSRNKGDLDKGQFNKPEVIGYASGTCLFTTTAILKKLEM
;
A
#
# COMPACT_ATOMS: atom_id res chain seq x y z
N MET A 1 16.16 21.19 -14.99
CA MET A 1 15.23 20.17 -15.48
C MET A 1 14.63 19.49 -14.25
N GLN A 2 13.33 19.67 -13.96
CA GLN A 2 12.67 18.83 -12.96
C GLN A 2 12.77 17.38 -13.47
N LYS A 3 13.32 16.49 -12.64
CA LYS A 3 13.33 15.06 -12.95
C LYS A 3 11.88 14.62 -13.05
N GLU A 4 11.48 14.08 -14.18
CA GLU A 4 10.13 13.55 -14.38
C GLU A 4 9.82 12.56 -13.26
N GLN A 5 8.68 12.73 -12.60
CA GLN A 5 8.29 11.84 -11.50
C GLN A 5 7.97 10.46 -12.08
N PRO A 6 8.56 9.36 -11.57
CA PRO A 6 8.23 8.01 -12.07
C PRO A 6 6.77 7.66 -11.80
N LEU A 7 6.15 6.89 -12.70
CA LEU A 7 4.78 6.38 -12.49
C LEU A 7 4.76 5.35 -11.36
N ILE A 8 3.82 5.52 -10.42
CA ILE A 8 3.58 4.59 -9.30
C ILE A 8 2.20 3.97 -9.49
N SER A 9 2.13 2.65 -9.56
CA SER A 9 0.86 1.90 -9.56
C SER A 9 0.47 1.54 -8.13
N ILE A 10 -0.72 1.95 -7.69
CA ILE A 10 -1.26 1.68 -6.36
C ILE A 10 -2.36 0.64 -6.51
N ILE A 11 -2.15 -0.55 -5.97
CA ILE A 11 -3.07 -1.68 -6.00
C ILE A 11 -3.81 -1.74 -4.68
N ILE A 12 -5.15 -1.79 -4.75
CA ILE A 12 -6.04 -1.94 -3.59
C ILE A 12 -6.89 -3.18 -3.82
N LEU A 13 -6.69 -4.21 -3.00
CA LEU A 13 -7.51 -5.42 -3.04
C LEU A 13 -8.75 -5.22 -2.18
N ASN A 14 -9.92 -5.18 -2.82
CA ASN A 14 -11.22 -5.01 -2.15
C ASN A 14 -11.92 -6.35 -1.93
N TYR A 15 -12.47 -6.55 -0.73
CA TYR A 15 -13.43 -7.61 -0.43
C TYR A 15 -14.38 -7.16 0.68
N ASN A 16 -15.57 -6.71 0.30
CA ASN A 16 -16.62 -6.24 1.22
C ASN A 16 -16.13 -5.14 2.18
N SER A 17 -15.37 -4.16 1.67
CA SER A 17 -14.75 -3.12 2.51
C SER A 17 -15.65 -1.93 2.80
N GLY A 18 -16.83 -1.85 2.16
CA GLY A 18 -17.80 -0.76 2.38
C GLY A 18 -17.18 0.62 2.16
N GLU A 19 -17.44 1.53 3.08
CA GLU A 19 -16.94 2.92 3.04
C GLU A 19 -15.42 3.03 3.16
N LEU A 20 -14.75 2.04 3.77
CA LEU A 20 -13.29 2.06 3.95
C LEU A 20 -12.55 2.16 2.61
N LEU A 21 -13.04 1.49 1.56
CA LEU A 21 -12.46 1.60 0.23
C LEU A 21 -12.54 3.03 -0.30
N LEU A 22 -13.67 3.70 -0.12
CA LEU A 22 -13.88 5.07 -0.59
C LEU A 22 -12.97 6.05 0.16
N ASP A 23 -12.86 5.91 1.47
CA ASP A 23 -12.00 6.74 2.34
C ASP A 23 -10.52 6.55 1.97
N CYS A 24 -10.10 5.30 1.73
CA CYS A 24 -8.76 4.96 1.29
C CYS A 24 -8.43 5.68 -0.03
N VAL A 25 -9.26 5.51 -1.06
CA VAL A 25 -9.04 6.15 -2.38
C VAL A 25 -9.08 7.67 -2.25
N GLU A 26 -9.98 8.24 -1.45
CA GLU A 26 -10.03 9.69 -1.22
C GLU A 26 -8.76 10.20 -0.56
N SER A 27 -8.19 9.47 0.41
CA SER A 27 -6.91 9.83 1.02
C SER A 27 -5.75 9.81 0.03
N ILE A 28 -5.76 8.86 -0.93
CA ILE A 28 -4.76 8.80 -2.01
C ILE A 28 -4.91 10.01 -2.94
N LYS A 29 -6.13 10.43 -3.27
CA LYS A 29 -6.37 11.60 -4.13
C LYS A 29 -5.85 12.90 -3.52
N ASN A 30 -5.68 12.97 -2.21
CA ASN A 30 -5.08 14.09 -1.49
C ASN A 30 -3.54 14.02 -1.40
N THR A 31 -2.91 13.09 -2.13
CA THR A 31 -1.45 12.92 -2.15
C THR A 31 -0.77 14.04 -2.94
N ASP A 32 0.37 14.52 -2.41
CA ASP A 32 1.24 15.52 -3.05
C ASP A 32 2.12 14.96 -4.18
N TYR A 33 1.73 13.86 -4.78
CA TYR A 33 2.42 13.20 -5.88
C TYR A 33 1.45 13.05 -7.05
N GLU A 34 1.85 13.48 -8.26
CA GLU A 34 0.91 13.60 -9.38
C GLU A 34 0.91 12.38 -10.33
N ASN A 35 2.06 11.71 -10.48
CA ASN A 35 2.22 10.64 -11.47
C ASN A 35 1.97 9.26 -10.87
N TYR A 36 0.70 8.93 -10.60
CA TYR A 36 0.26 7.63 -10.12
C TYR A 36 -1.00 7.14 -10.83
N GLU A 37 -1.22 5.83 -10.80
CA GLU A 37 -2.49 5.20 -11.15
C GLU A 37 -3.03 4.39 -9.96
N ILE A 38 -4.33 4.24 -9.88
CA ILE A 38 -5.01 3.43 -8.85
C ILE A 38 -5.70 2.26 -9.54
N ILE A 39 -5.37 1.05 -9.10
CA ILE A 39 -5.96 -0.20 -9.56
C ILE A 39 -6.71 -0.82 -8.37
N VAL A 40 -8.03 -0.83 -8.44
CA VAL A 40 -8.87 -1.54 -7.46
C VAL A 40 -9.17 -2.92 -8.02
N VAL A 41 -8.77 -3.97 -7.30
CA VAL A 41 -9.11 -5.35 -7.63
C VAL A 41 -10.21 -5.79 -6.68
N ASP A 42 -11.39 -6.06 -7.21
CA ASP A 42 -12.52 -6.57 -6.43
C ASP A 42 -12.53 -8.09 -6.40
N ASN A 43 -12.49 -8.66 -5.22
CA ASN A 43 -12.46 -10.10 -4.98
C ASN A 43 -13.87 -10.72 -4.84
N ALA A 44 -14.79 -10.36 -5.75
CA ALA A 44 -16.19 -10.77 -5.75
C ALA A 44 -16.96 -10.29 -4.50
N SER A 45 -16.88 -8.99 -4.21
CA SER A 45 -17.62 -8.33 -3.13
C SER A 45 -19.13 -8.38 -3.36
N LYS A 46 -19.88 -8.43 -2.27
CA LYS A 46 -21.36 -8.42 -2.27
C LYS A 46 -21.95 -7.07 -1.86
N ASP A 47 -21.13 -6.18 -1.30
CA ASP A 47 -21.52 -4.88 -0.75
C ASP A 47 -21.55 -3.73 -1.77
N SER A 48 -21.20 -3.99 -3.02
CA SER A 48 -21.12 -2.99 -4.10
C SER A 48 -20.11 -1.86 -3.90
N SER A 49 -19.27 -1.91 -2.87
CA SER A 49 -18.26 -0.88 -2.54
C SER A 49 -17.36 -0.52 -3.72
N HIS A 50 -16.93 -1.51 -4.51
CA HIS A 50 -16.13 -1.32 -5.73
C HIS A 50 -16.84 -0.50 -6.81
N LYS A 51 -18.16 -0.72 -7.00
CA LYS A 51 -18.98 0.03 -7.99
C LYS A 51 -19.20 1.46 -7.54
N GLU A 52 -19.47 1.68 -6.26
CA GLU A 52 -19.60 3.01 -5.67
C GLU A 52 -18.27 3.76 -5.75
N CYS A 53 -17.15 3.10 -5.46
CA CYS A 53 -15.82 3.65 -5.60
C CYS A 53 -15.53 4.06 -7.06
N LYS A 54 -15.79 3.20 -8.03
CA LYS A 54 -15.63 3.52 -9.47
C LYS A 54 -16.54 4.66 -9.93
N LYS A 55 -17.74 4.76 -9.39
CA LYS A 55 -18.67 5.87 -9.69
C LYS A 55 -18.17 7.20 -9.12
N LYS A 56 -17.62 7.19 -7.89
CA LYS A 56 -17.07 8.39 -7.23
C LYS A 56 -15.73 8.81 -7.84
N PHE A 57 -14.90 7.85 -8.24
CA PHE A 57 -13.57 8.07 -8.81
C PHE A 57 -13.44 7.37 -10.18
N PRO A 58 -13.98 7.98 -11.25
CA PRO A 58 -14.06 7.32 -12.57
C PRO A 58 -12.70 7.05 -13.21
N GLU A 59 -11.63 7.69 -12.76
CA GLU A 59 -10.25 7.51 -13.25
C GLU A 59 -9.57 6.24 -12.75
N ILE A 60 -10.03 5.61 -11.65
CA ILE A 60 -9.42 4.36 -11.17
C ILE A 60 -9.62 3.23 -12.20
N GLU A 61 -8.68 2.32 -12.28
CA GLU A 61 -8.87 1.04 -12.97
C GLU A 61 -9.57 0.07 -12.01
N LEU A 62 -10.70 -0.50 -12.42
CA LEU A 62 -11.42 -1.51 -11.64
C LEU A 62 -11.33 -2.86 -12.35
N ILE A 63 -10.83 -3.87 -11.64
CA ILE A 63 -10.76 -5.26 -12.08
C ILE A 63 -11.66 -6.07 -11.16
N GLU A 64 -12.64 -6.77 -11.72
CA GLU A 64 -13.58 -7.59 -10.96
C GLU A 64 -13.24 -9.09 -11.16
N ASN A 65 -12.92 -9.79 -10.08
CA ASN A 65 -12.72 -11.23 -10.09
C ASN A 65 -14.06 -11.97 -9.97
N ASP A 66 -14.20 -13.09 -10.64
CA ASP A 66 -15.42 -13.91 -10.59
C ASP A 66 -15.65 -14.57 -9.21
N ARG A 67 -14.60 -14.70 -8.42
CA ARG A 67 -14.62 -15.28 -7.06
C ARG A 67 -13.55 -14.67 -6.19
N ASN A 68 -13.65 -14.85 -4.87
CA ASN A 68 -12.59 -14.48 -3.96
C ASN A 68 -11.36 -15.40 -4.13
N LEU A 69 -10.27 -14.84 -4.67
CA LEU A 69 -9.00 -15.52 -4.93
C LEU A 69 -8.07 -15.51 -3.71
N GLY A 70 -8.51 -14.94 -2.58
CA GLY A 70 -7.67 -14.69 -1.41
C GLY A 70 -6.73 -13.48 -1.59
N TYR A 71 -5.92 -13.23 -0.56
CA TYR A 71 -5.09 -12.02 -0.52
C TYR A 71 -3.97 -12.02 -1.57
N CYS A 72 -3.21 -13.13 -1.66
CA CYS A 72 -2.03 -13.18 -2.53
C CYS A 72 -2.42 -13.11 -4.00
N GLU A 73 -3.29 -14.02 -4.46
CA GLU A 73 -3.66 -14.06 -5.88
C GLU A 73 -4.50 -12.85 -6.28
N GLY A 74 -5.36 -12.33 -5.40
CA GLY A 74 -6.08 -11.08 -5.66
C GLY A 74 -5.13 -9.91 -5.95
N ASN A 75 -4.07 -9.74 -5.15
CA ASN A 75 -3.05 -8.73 -5.40
C ASN A 75 -2.24 -9.02 -6.68
N ASN A 76 -1.94 -10.30 -6.98
CA ASN A 76 -1.24 -10.69 -8.20
C ASN A 76 -2.02 -10.31 -9.46
N VAL A 77 -3.36 -10.38 -9.43
CA VAL A 77 -4.20 -9.86 -10.52
C VAL A 77 -3.90 -8.38 -10.77
N GLY A 78 -3.83 -7.56 -9.72
CA GLY A 78 -3.45 -6.15 -9.83
C GLY A 78 -2.03 -5.98 -10.36
N ILE A 79 -1.06 -6.73 -9.81
CA ILE A 79 0.36 -6.65 -10.19
C ILE A 79 0.57 -6.94 -11.68
N ARG A 80 -0.18 -7.86 -12.26
CA ARG A 80 -0.11 -8.14 -13.72
C ARG A 80 -0.60 -7.00 -14.61
N ASN A 81 -1.33 -6.05 -14.05
CA ASN A 81 -1.92 -4.91 -14.78
C ASN A 81 -1.21 -3.57 -14.53
N VAL A 82 -0.13 -3.53 -13.71
CA VAL A 82 0.60 -2.30 -13.41
C VAL A 82 1.33 -1.76 -14.63
N LYS A 83 1.34 -0.44 -14.77
CA LYS A 83 2.08 0.31 -15.79
C LYS A 83 3.27 1.06 -15.20
N GLY A 84 3.27 1.26 -13.88
CA GLY A 84 4.28 2.03 -13.18
C GLY A 84 5.64 1.32 -13.05
N GLU A 85 6.68 2.12 -12.90
CA GLU A 85 8.02 1.66 -12.51
C GLU A 85 8.01 1.13 -11.07
N PHE A 86 7.19 1.76 -10.23
CA PHE A 86 7.00 1.38 -8.83
C PHE A 86 5.59 0.87 -8.58
N VAL A 87 5.47 -0.01 -7.59
CA VAL A 87 4.21 -0.60 -7.17
C VAL A 87 4.02 -0.42 -5.67
N VAL A 88 2.83 -0.02 -5.29
CA VAL A 88 2.33 -0.10 -3.92
C VAL A 88 1.22 -1.13 -3.86
N VAL A 89 1.28 -2.06 -2.92
CA VAL A 89 0.12 -2.85 -2.47
C VAL A 89 -0.39 -2.20 -1.19
N LEU A 90 -1.67 -1.84 -1.16
CA LEU A 90 -2.30 -1.11 -0.07
C LEU A 90 -3.62 -1.76 0.34
N ASN A 91 -3.84 -1.95 1.64
CA ASN A 91 -5.13 -2.42 2.12
C ASN A 91 -6.21 -1.33 2.03
N PRO A 92 -7.47 -1.70 1.79
CA PRO A 92 -8.58 -0.74 1.65
C PRO A 92 -8.99 -0.04 2.95
N ASP A 93 -8.52 -0.50 4.11
CA ASP A 93 -8.75 0.08 5.44
C ASP A 93 -7.64 1.04 5.89
N THR A 94 -6.84 1.53 4.95
CA THR A 94 -5.68 2.38 5.21
C THR A 94 -5.93 3.82 4.74
N LEU A 95 -5.59 4.80 5.59
CA LEU A 95 -5.52 6.21 5.22
C LEU A 95 -4.06 6.63 5.09
N VAL A 96 -3.74 7.39 4.04
CA VAL A 96 -2.36 7.79 3.73
C VAL A 96 -2.11 9.28 4.01
N ASP A 97 -0.88 9.60 4.45
CA ASP A 97 -0.41 10.99 4.58
C ASP A 97 -0.13 11.60 3.20
N PRO A 98 -0.39 12.89 2.96
CA PRO A 98 -0.15 13.51 1.65
C PRO A 98 1.26 13.30 1.07
N ASN A 99 2.29 13.18 1.90
CA ASN A 99 3.68 13.03 1.46
C ASN A 99 4.16 11.57 1.33
N TRP A 100 3.32 10.58 1.62
CA TRP A 100 3.73 9.17 1.76
C TRP A 100 4.50 8.60 0.56
N LEU A 101 4.06 8.88 -0.69
CA LEU A 101 4.76 8.40 -1.89
C LEU A 101 6.12 9.06 -2.07
N LYS A 102 6.23 10.36 -1.78
CA LYS A 102 7.51 11.07 -1.83
C LYS A 102 8.51 10.51 -0.82
N GLU A 103 8.04 10.18 0.38
CA GLU A 103 8.91 9.61 1.42
C GLU A 103 9.34 8.17 1.08
N LEU A 104 8.46 7.34 0.51
CA LEU A 104 8.81 6.01 0.03
C LEU A 104 9.86 6.07 -1.10
N LEU A 105 9.68 6.96 -2.08
CA LEU A 105 10.66 7.21 -3.15
C LEU A 105 11.99 7.73 -2.62
N LYS A 106 12.00 8.62 -1.63
CA LYS A 106 13.24 9.05 -0.97
C LYS A 106 13.97 7.86 -0.33
N GLY A 107 13.22 6.96 0.31
CA GLY A 107 13.76 5.71 0.84
C GLY A 107 14.46 4.89 -0.24
N TYR A 108 13.77 4.64 -1.34
CA TYR A 108 14.31 3.91 -2.50
C TYR A 108 15.56 4.59 -3.08
N HIS A 109 15.52 5.90 -3.33
CA HIS A 109 16.67 6.61 -3.87
C HIS A 109 17.90 6.59 -2.96
N LYS A 110 17.69 6.43 -1.66
CA LYS A 110 18.77 6.37 -0.66
C LYS A 110 19.35 4.97 -0.48
N PHE A 111 18.51 3.94 -0.53
CA PHE A 111 18.88 2.58 -0.12
C PHE A 111 18.87 1.57 -1.29
N GLY A 112 18.31 1.93 -2.45
CA GLY A 112 18.27 1.10 -3.65
C GLY A 112 17.16 0.06 -3.65
N ASP A 113 17.37 -1.03 -4.36
CA ASP A 113 16.41 -2.12 -4.54
C ASP A 113 16.03 -2.77 -3.20
N GLY A 114 14.72 -2.90 -2.97
CA GLY A 114 14.18 -3.49 -1.76
C GLY A 114 12.67 -3.36 -1.65
N ILE A 115 12.13 -3.89 -0.56
CA ILE A 115 10.72 -3.72 -0.19
C ILE A 115 10.65 -2.74 0.97
N TYR A 116 9.83 -1.70 0.81
CA TYR A 116 9.67 -0.62 1.77
C TYR A 116 8.29 -0.67 2.41
N GLN A 117 8.23 -0.30 3.67
CA GLN A 117 7.01 -0.17 4.43
C GLN A 117 7.02 1.19 5.13
N PRO A 118 5.92 1.97 5.09
CA PRO A 118 5.80 3.14 5.94
C PRO A 118 5.57 2.74 7.41
N LYS A 119 5.78 3.69 8.31
CA LYS A 119 5.33 3.59 9.70
C LYS A 119 3.80 3.64 9.72
N PHE A 120 3.16 2.74 10.49
CA PHE A 120 1.71 2.72 10.67
C PHE A 120 1.32 3.30 12.02
N LEU A 121 0.30 4.15 12.00
CA LEU A 121 -0.37 4.69 13.18
C LEU A 121 -1.78 4.09 13.30
N THR A 122 -2.36 4.07 14.47
CA THR A 122 -3.74 3.61 14.64
C THR A 122 -4.72 4.68 14.16
N THR A 123 -5.81 4.28 13.50
CA THR A 123 -6.84 5.21 12.99
C THR A 123 -7.56 5.95 14.11
N ASN A 124 -7.77 5.31 15.26
CA ASN A 124 -8.45 5.91 16.42
C ASN A 124 -7.59 6.94 17.16
N ASN A 125 -6.26 6.86 17.05
CA ASN A 125 -5.33 7.79 17.67
C ASN A 125 -4.02 7.82 16.87
N HIS A 126 -3.87 8.81 16.01
CA HIS A 126 -2.71 8.99 15.14
C HIS A 126 -1.39 9.28 15.89
N LYS A 127 -1.40 9.18 17.22
CA LYS A 127 -0.19 9.24 18.06
C LYS A 127 0.26 7.86 18.55
N ILE A 128 -0.53 6.82 18.31
CA ILE A 128 -0.21 5.45 18.73
C ILE A 128 0.31 4.66 17.53
N LEU A 129 1.47 4.05 17.70
CA LEU A 129 2.07 3.20 16.69
C LEU A 129 1.30 1.88 16.56
N GLN A 130 0.97 1.51 15.33
CA GLN A 130 0.52 0.18 15.01
C GLN A 130 1.70 -0.71 14.59
N SER A 131 2.65 -0.16 13.84
CA SER A 131 3.88 -0.85 13.46
C SER A 131 4.94 0.13 12.95
N THR A 132 6.19 -0.13 13.30
CA THR A 132 7.38 0.49 12.69
C THR A 132 8.18 -0.51 11.86
N GLY A 133 7.52 -1.55 11.35
CA GLY A 133 8.10 -2.69 10.67
C GLY A 133 7.86 -3.99 11.44
N ASN A 134 8.16 -5.11 10.81
CA ASN A 134 8.00 -6.41 11.43
C ASN A 134 9.36 -7.10 11.58
N MET A 135 9.44 -7.97 12.59
CA MET A 135 10.62 -8.76 12.91
C MET A 135 10.27 -10.23 12.97
N ILE A 136 11.25 -11.07 12.67
CA ILE A 136 11.17 -12.52 12.84
C ILE A 136 12.13 -12.90 13.96
N GLN A 137 11.64 -13.62 14.97
CA GLN A 137 12.48 -14.18 15.99
C GLN A 137 13.06 -15.54 15.56
N LEU A 138 14.04 -16.04 16.33
CA LEU A 138 14.80 -17.24 16.02
C LEU A 138 13.94 -18.48 15.71
N PHE A 139 12.78 -18.61 16.34
CA PHE A 139 11.84 -19.73 16.13
C PHE A 139 10.83 -19.49 14.99
N GLY A 140 11.02 -18.45 14.15
CA GLY A 140 10.19 -18.16 12.99
C GLY A 140 8.89 -17.40 13.27
N PHE A 141 8.63 -16.97 14.51
CA PHE A 141 7.46 -16.16 14.80
C PHE A 141 7.68 -14.69 14.41
N GLY A 142 6.74 -14.15 13.64
CA GLY A 142 6.71 -12.74 13.28
C GLY A 142 5.98 -11.88 14.31
N PHE A 143 6.44 -10.66 14.52
CA PHE A 143 5.77 -9.67 15.37
C PHE A 143 5.97 -8.25 14.85
N SER A 144 4.99 -7.38 15.12
CA SER A 144 5.06 -5.96 14.80
C SER A 144 5.87 -5.21 15.86
N ARG A 145 6.85 -4.41 15.39
CA ARG A 145 7.64 -3.57 16.27
C ARG A 145 6.81 -2.40 16.79
N ASN A 146 7.04 -2.07 18.06
CA ASN A 146 6.53 -0.86 18.73
C ASN A 146 5.01 -0.70 18.72
N LYS A 147 4.26 -1.80 18.54
CA LYS A 147 2.79 -1.78 18.58
C LYS A 147 2.30 -1.31 19.96
N GLY A 148 1.49 -0.26 19.97
CA GLY A 148 0.94 0.35 21.18
C GLY A 148 1.79 1.47 21.79
N ASP A 149 3.01 1.69 21.30
CA ASP A 149 3.87 2.78 21.76
C ASP A 149 3.36 4.14 21.26
N LEU A 150 3.68 5.19 22.01
CA LEU A 150 3.41 6.57 21.60
C LEU A 150 4.44 7.01 20.54
N ASP A 151 3.98 7.51 19.39
CA ASP A 151 4.84 8.14 18.41
C ASP A 151 5.27 9.56 18.87
N LYS A 152 6.55 9.70 19.15
CA LYS A 152 7.21 10.96 19.50
C LYS A 152 8.20 11.40 18.43
N GLY A 153 8.13 10.80 17.22
CA GLY A 153 9.09 11.02 16.15
C GLY A 153 10.38 10.20 16.26
N GLN A 154 10.48 9.30 17.25
CA GLN A 154 11.66 8.47 17.51
C GLN A 154 11.94 7.45 16.38
N PHE A 155 10.93 7.15 15.55
CA PHE A 155 11.03 6.23 14.40
C PHE A 155 10.86 6.93 13.04
N ASN A 156 11.26 8.20 12.95
CA ASN A 156 11.23 8.94 11.68
C ASN A 156 12.45 8.68 10.79
N LYS A 157 13.43 7.93 11.27
CA LYS A 157 14.58 7.52 10.47
C LYS A 157 14.31 6.12 9.89
N PRO A 158 14.60 5.90 8.59
CA PRO A 158 14.49 4.57 7.99
C PRO A 158 15.42 3.57 8.67
N GLU A 159 14.92 2.36 8.89
CA GLU A 159 15.63 1.23 9.50
C GLU A 159 15.37 -0.04 8.72
N VAL A 160 16.31 -0.99 8.79
CA VAL A 160 16.12 -2.34 8.24
C VAL A 160 15.14 -3.11 9.14
N ILE A 161 14.17 -3.76 8.50
CA ILE A 161 13.14 -4.58 9.16
C ILE A 161 13.21 -6.03 8.70
N GLY A 162 12.64 -6.96 9.44
CA GLY A 162 12.65 -8.37 9.08
C GLY A 162 11.78 -8.69 7.87
N TYR A 163 10.59 -8.07 7.78
CA TYR A 163 9.69 -8.18 6.63
C TYR A 163 8.69 -7.01 6.61
N ALA A 164 8.19 -6.68 5.42
CA ALA A 164 7.14 -5.68 5.25
C ALA A 164 5.75 -6.29 5.50
N SER A 165 4.84 -5.47 6.03
CA SER A 165 3.44 -5.83 6.19
C SER A 165 2.69 -5.72 4.85
N GLY A 166 1.75 -6.64 4.61
CA GLY A 166 0.80 -6.53 3.51
C GLY A 166 -0.16 -5.33 3.62
N THR A 167 -0.24 -4.66 4.77
CA THR A 167 -1.05 -3.44 4.93
C THR A 167 -0.64 -2.34 3.94
N CYS A 168 0.66 -2.11 3.78
CA CYS A 168 1.23 -1.25 2.75
C CYS A 168 2.67 -1.68 2.50
N LEU A 169 2.97 -2.07 1.28
CA LEU A 169 4.34 -2.31 0.82
C LEU A 169 4.60 -1.58 -0.48
N PHE A 170 5.82 -1.09 -0.64
CA PHE A 170 6.27 -0.39 -1.84
C PHE A 170 7.54 -1.05 -2.36
N THR A 171 7.62 -1.26 -3.68
CA THR A 171 8.79 -1.83 -4.34
C THR A 171 8.79 -1.46 -5.83
N THR A 172 9.77 -1.96 -6.60
CA THR A 172 9.79 -1.79 -8.06
C THR A 172 9.05 -2.93 -8.76
N THR A 173 8.45 -2.63 -9.90
CA THR A 173 7.86 -3.63 -10.81
C THR A 173 8.89 -4.69 -11.22
N ALA A 174 10.17 -4.29 -11.35
CA ALA A 174 11.25 -5.21 -11.70
C ALA A 174 11.49 -6.29 -10.63
N ILE A 175 11.37 -5.95 -9.33
CA ILE A 175 11.48 -6.92 -8.23
C ILE A 175 10.30 -7.90 -8.28
N LEU A 176 9.07 -7.41 -8.46
CA LEU A 176 7.89 -8.28 -8.50
C LEU A 176 7.94 -9.25 -9.68
N LYS A 177 8.38 -8.80 -10.86
CA LYS A 177 8.57 -9.67 -12.03
C LYS A 177 9.62 -10.76 -11.81
N LYS A 178 10.68 -10.51 -11.03
CA LYS A 178 11.66 -11.54 -10.67
C LYS A 178 11.10 -12.61 -9.72
N LEU A 179 10.04 -12.28 -8.99
CA LEU A 179 9.37 -13.20 -8.07
C LEU A 179 8.23 -13.98 -8.74
N GLU A 180 8.07 -13.83 -10.07
CA GLU A 180 7.02 -14.50 -10.87
C GLU A 180 5.60 -14.20 -10.37
N MET A 181 5.38 -12.99 -9.89
CA MET A 181 4.08 -12.52 -9.36
C MET A 181 3.21 -11.91 -10.47
#